data_541702b92bbf0e8e19cd3d8bb6fe5035
#
_entry.id   541702b92bbf0e8e19cd3d8bb6fe5035
#
_cell.length_a   1.000
_cell.length_b   1.000
_cell.length_c   1.000
_cell.angle_alpha   90.00
_cell.angle_beta   90.00
_cell.angle_gamma   90.00
#
_symmetry.space_group_name_H-M   'P 1'
#
loop_
_entity.id
_entity.type
_entity.pdbx_description
1 polymer ?
#
loop_
_entity_poly.entity_id
_entity_poly.type
_entity_poly.pdbx_seq_one_letter_code
_entity_poly.pdbx_strand_id
1 'polypeptide(L)'
;MTLFKARDFEQRKKSWVNDLVREVKERLQFRSATPSVSEVDLYQTALNQRKVAKFKKIVEAARRAREISRKSVRGFDVVASVGPFRGAGELKAVSKSQVGFSDAFKSYDDPYEFLQALKAIDERVPAADYHKYFVNIEYKILNKDGLPASGGQRSEFFLLQEISDAQNYDILLIDEPESSFDNLFLKNEVNAIIKSLSQTMPVVVVTHNSTVGASVRPDYVLCTTREFIHDKPSWRIYSGYPTSPRLYAVDGSSISTRDTLLQALEAGKDAYYERKSGYENIKD
;
A
#
# COMPACT_ATOMS: atom_id res chain seq x y z
N MET A 1 -23.99 -28.84 27.40
CA MET A 1 -24.33 -30.11 26.69
C MET A 1 -23.04 -30.77 26.28
N THR A 2 -22.71 -31.94 26.86
CA THR A 2 -21.38 -32.56 26.67
C THR A 2 -21.22 -33.04 25.22
N LEU A 3 -20.02 -32.97 24.68
CA LEU A 3 -19.62 -33.42 23.32
C LEU A 3 -20.14 -34.87 23.01
N PHE A 4 -20.18 -35.74 24.01
CA PHE A 4 -20.72 -37.09 23.90
C PHE A 4 -22.22 -37.13 23.57
N LYS A 5 -23.05 -36.29 24.18
CA LYS A 5 -24.50 -36.23 23.88
C LYS A 5 -24.76 -35.70 22.46
N ALA A 6 -23.95 -34.75 22.00
CA ALA A 6 -24.06 -34.25 20.64
C ALA A 6 -23.69 -35.34 19.62
N ARG A 7 -22.63 -36.11 19.86
CA ARG A 7 -22.20 -37.21 18.98
C ARG A 7 -23.23 -38.35 18.94
N ASP A 8 -23.79 -38.73 20.08
CA ASP A 8 -24.83 -39.78 20.19
C ASP A 8 -26.11 -39.32 19.44
N PHE A 9 -26.52 -38.09 19.63
CA PHE A 9 -27.64 -37.49 18.89
C PHE A 9 -27.43 -37.50 17.37
N GLU A 10 -26.25 -37.13 16.91
CA GLU A 10 -25.90 -37.15 15.51
C GLU A 10 -25.85 -38.58 14.92
N GLN A 11 -25.36 -39.56 15.65
CA GLN A 11 -25.37 -40.96 15.24
C GLN A 11 -26.80 -41.52 15.13
N ARG A 12 -27.68 -41.25 16.11
CA ARG A 12 -29.08 -41.65 16.06
C ARG A 12 -29.83 -41.04 14.91
N LYS A 13 -29.57 -39.77 14.62
CA LYS A 13 -30.15 -39.06 13.48
C LYS A 13 -29.72 -39.67 12.14
N LYS A 14 -28.45 -40.05 12.03
CA LYS A 14 -27.92 -40.72 10.83
C LYS A 14 -28.55 -42.11 10.66
N SER A 15 -28.65 -42.88 11.72
CA SER A 15 -29.30 -44.20 11.70
C SER A 15 -30.76 -44.09 11.26
N TRP A 16 -31.52 -43.17 11.88
CA TRP A 16 -32.94 -42.97 11.54
C TRP A 16 -33.15 -42.58 10.08
N VAL A 17 -32.32 -41.69 9.53
CA VAL A 17 -32.39 -41.29 8.11
C VAL A 17 -32.09 -42.48 7.20
N ASN A 18 -31.08 -43.29 7.54
CA ASN A 18 -30.73 -44.46 6.73
C ASN A 18 -31.85 -45.54 6.78
N ASP A 19 -32.48 -45.73 7.94
CA ASP A 19 -33.59 -46.64 8.09
C ASP A 19 -34.81 -46.20 7.29
N LEU A 20 -35.12 -44.89 7.30
CA LEU A 20 -36.19 -44.32 6.49
C LEU A 20 -35.92 -44.50 4.98
N VAL A 21 -34.70 -44.26 4.53
CA VAL A 21 -34.32 -44.50 3.13
C VAL A 21 -34.45 -45.96 2.74
N ARG A 22 -34.06 -46.87 3.62
CA ARG A 22 -34.23 -48.32 3.40
C ARG A 22 -35.71 -48.70 3.30
N GLU A 23 -36.56 -48.23 4.23
CA GLU A 23 -38.01 -48.48 4.22
C GLU A 23 -38.68 -47.96 2.94
N VAL A 24 -38.30 -46.74 2.49
CA VAL A 24 -38.81 -46.18 1.24
C VAL A 24 -38.36 -47.02 0.03
N LYS A 25 -37.13 -47.50 -0.01
CA LYS A 25 -36.62 -48.38 -1.07
C LYS A 25 -37.39 -49.70 -1.10
N GLU A 26 -37.62 -50.31 0.07
CA GLU A 26 -38.39 -51.57 0.19
C GLU A 26 -39.85 -51.40 -0.25
N ARG A 27 -40.55 -50.35 0.14
CA ARG A 27 -41.92 -50.06 -0.24
C ARG A 27 -42.11 -49.74 -1.75
N LEU A 28 -41.11 -49.09 -2.38
CA LEU A 28 -41.16 -48.77 -3.78
C LEU A 28 -40.85 -49.95 -4.70
N GLN A 29 -40.59 -51.16 -4.16
CA GLN A 29 -40.31 -52.38 -4.89
C GLN A 29 -39.36 -52.15 -6.09
N PHE A 30 -38.26 -51.46 -5.86
CA PHE A 30 -37.21 -51.28 -6.87
C PHE A 30 -36.66 -52.65 -7.25
N ARG A 31 -37.14 -53.21 -8.35
CA ARG A 31 -36.61 -54.43 -8.94
C ARG A 31 -35.17 -54.20 -9.40
N SER A 32 -34.34 -55.23 -9.20
CA SER A 32 -32.89 -55.24 -9.42
C SER A 32 -32.39 -55.08 -10.85
N ALA A 33 -33.23 -54.53 -11.75
CA ALA A 33 -32.86 -54.20 -13.13
C ALA A 33 -32.43 -52.73 -13.33
N THR A 34 -32.52 -51.91 -12.29
CA THR A 34 -32.00 -50.52 -12.30
C THR A 34 -30.53 -50.56 -11.89
N PRO A 35 -29.62 -49.84 -12.58
CA PRO A 35 -28.24 -49.72 -12.16
C PRO A 35 -28.24 -49.24 -10.70
N SER A 36 -27.44 -49.90 -9.87
CA SER A 36 -27.37 -49.61 -8.41
C SER A 36 -27.17 -48.13 -8.19
N VAL A 37 -28.24 -47.46 -7.81
CA VAL A 37 -28.12 -46.06 -7.35
C VAL A 37 -27.29 -46.11 -6.06
N SER A 38 -26.11 -45.46 -6.09
CA SER A 38 -25.27 -45.35 -4.92
C SER A 38 -26.09 -44.82 -3.75
N GLU A 39 -25.96 -45.41 -2.59
CA GLU A 39 -26.66 -44.94 -1.38
C GLU A 39 -26.31 -43.45 -1.17
N VAL A 40 -27.35 -42.61 -1.18
CA VAL A 40 -27.18 -41.20 -0.89
C VAL A 40 -27.13 -41.05 0.63
N ASP A 41 -25.96 -40.66 1.18
CA ASP A 41 -25.88 -40.27 2.60
C ASP A 41 -26.59 -38.92 2.79
N LEU A 42 -27.89 -38.98 3.12
CA LEU A 42 -28.73 -37.80 3.34
C LEU A 42 -28.23 -36.97 4.51
N TYR A 43 -27.60 -37.58 5.52
CA TYR A 43 -27.02 -36.85 6.64
C TYR A 43 -25.83 -35.99 6.15
N GLN A 44 -24.90 -36.57 5.40
CA GLN A 44 -23.76 -35.85 4.85
C GLN A 44 -24.20 -34.78 3.87
N THR A 45 -25.21 -35.04 3.08
CA THR A 45 -25.81 -34.07 2.16
C THR A 45 -26.39 -32.87 2.93
N ALA A 46 -27.19 -33.12 3.98
CA ALA A 46 -27.75 -32.08 4.82
C ALA A 46 -26.65 -31.27 5.55
N LEU A 47 -25.60 -31.94 6.04
CA LEU A 47 -24.45 -31.29 6.67
C LEU A 47 -23.72 -30.38 5.68
N ASN A 48 -23.50 -30.83 4.46
CA ASN A 48 -22.85 -30.05 3.41
C ASN A 48 -23.70 -28.83 3.01
N GLN A 49 -25.02 -28.98 2.88
CA GLN A 49 -25.93 -27.86 2.63
C GLN A 49 -25.86 -26.81 3.76
N ARG A 50 -25.82 -27.24 5.03
CA ARG A 50 -25.64 -26.32 6.17
C ARG A 50 -24.30 -25.60 6.13
N LYS A 51 -23.20 -26.28 5.75
CA LYS A 51 -21.88 -25.66 5.57
C LYS A 51 -21.92 -24.61 4.47
N VAL A 52 -22.51 -24.93 3.32
CA VAL A 52 -22.66 -23.99 2.20
C VAL A 52 -23.51 -22.78 2.61
N ALA A 53 -24.65 -22.99 3.28
CA ALA A 53 -25.49 -21.90 3.75
C ALA A 53 -24.77 -20.99 4.75
N LYS A 54 -23.98 -21.58 5.68
CA LYS A 54 -23.16 -20.81 6.62
C LYS A 54 -22.06 -20.04 5.90
N PHE A 55 -21.39 -20.66 4.93
CA PHE A 55 -20.37 -20.01 4.12
C PHE A 55 -20.94 -18.80 3.36
N LYS A 56 -22.07 -18.98 2.67
CA LYS A 56 -22.75 -17.86 1.97
C LYS A 56 -23.03 -16.70 2.92
N LYS A 57 -23.62 -16.95 4.09
CA LYS A 57 -23.89 -15.91 5.09
C LYS A 57 -22.65 -15.17 5.56
N ILE A 58 -21.54 -15.89 5.77
CA ILE A 58 -20.28 -15.29 6.22
C ILE A 58 -19.72 -14.38 5.12
N VAL A 59 -19.70 -14.84 3.87
CA VAL A 59 -19.19 -14.05 2.74
C VAL A 59 -20.07 -12.85 2.47
N GLU A 60 -21.38 -12.99 2.48
CA GLU A 60 -22.33 -11.88 2.33
C GLU A 60 -22.13 -10.82 3.43
N ALA A 61 -21.97 -11.25 4.69
CA ALA A 61 -21.67 -10.35 5.79
C ALA A 61 -20.31 -9.64 5.62
N ALA A 62 -19.30 -10.37 5.13
CA ALA A 62 -17.98 -9.80 4.86
C ALA A 62 -18.00 -8.78 3.70
N ARG A 63 -18.82 -9.01 2.68
CA ARG A 63 -18.98 -8.10 1.52
C ARG A 63 -19.74 -6.82 1.82
N ARG A 64 -20.44 -6.71 2.97
CA ARG A 64 -21.15 -5.49 3.32
C ARG A 64 -20.18 -4.32 3.44
N ALA A 65 -20.41 -3.30 2.62
CA ALA A 65 -19.57 -2.10 2.59
C ALA A 65 -19.57 -1.42 3.97
N ARG A 66 -18.41 -1.30 4.57
CA ARG A 66 -18.21 -0.63 5.86
C ARG A 66 -16.76 -0.23 6.07
N GLU A 67 -16.56 0.78 6.87
CA GLU A 67 -15.25 1.10 7.44
C GLU A 67 -14.90 0.05 8.51
N ILE A 68 -13.69 -0.50 8.45
CA ILE A 68 -13.19 -1.51 9.40
C ILE A 68 -12.12 -0.94 10.34
N SER A 69 -11.41 0.10 9.90
CA SER A 69 -10.38 0.74 10.69
C SER A 69 -10.19 2.18 10.26
N ARG A 70 -9.94 3.08 11.23
CA ARG A 70 -9.51 4.45 11.00
C ARG A 70 -8.36 4.75 11.95
N LYS A 71 -7.25 5.25 11.43
CA LYS A 71 -6.09 5.64 12.20
C LYS A 71 -5.63 7.02 11.76
N SER A 72 -5.60 7.96 12.69
CA SER A 72 -5.06 9.30 12.44
C SER A 72 -3.55 9.31 12.60
N VAL A 73 -2.86 9.82 11.58
CA VAL A 73 -1.40 9.93 11.54
C VAL A 73 -1.04 11.31 10.99
N ARG A 74 -0.42 12.15 11.82
CA ARG A 74 0.11 13.49 11.43
C ARG A 74 -0.88 14.37 10.66
N GLY A 75 -2.15 14.37 11.05
CA GLY A 75 -3.20 15.17 10.43
C GLY A 75 -3.84 14.54 9.19
N PHE A 76 -3.50 13.30 8.88
CA PHE A 76 -4.18 12.47 7.90
C PHE A 76 -4.92 11.34 8.59
N ASP A 77 -6.06 10.93 8.03
CA ASP A 77 -6.77 9.73 8.44
C ASP A 77 -6.54 8.61 7.42
N VAL A 78 -5.93 7.52 7.85
CA VAL A 78 -5.85 6.29 7.07
C VAL A 78 -7.07 5.45 7.39
N VAL A 79 -7.94 5.29 6.40
CA VAL A 79 -9.20 4.56 6.52
C VAL A 79 -9.10 3.28 5.71
N ALA A 80 -9.35 2.14 6.38
CA ALA A 80 -9.54 0.87 5.72
C ALA A 80 -11.03 0.56 5.63
N SER A 81 -11.53 0.31 4.44
CA SER A 81 -12.91 -0.08 4.17
C SER A 81 -12.97 -1.40 3.45
N VAL A 82 -14.06 -2.12 3.67
CA VAL A 82 -14.32 -3.42 3.05
C VAL A 82 -15.59 -3.33 2.22
N GLY A 83 -15.64 -4.05 1.11
CA GLY A 83 -16.80 -4.12 0.25
C GLY A 83 -16.69 -5.23 -0.81
N PRO A 84 -17.70 -5.40 -1.65
CA PRO A 84 -17.64 -6.31 -2.79
C PRO A 84 -16.73 -5.75 -3.88
N PHE A 85 -16.18 -6.62 -4.71
CA PHE A 85 -15.55 -6.21 -5.96
C PHE A 85 -16.61 -5.74 -6.96
N ARG A 86 -16.31 -4.69 -7.71
CA ARG A 86 -17.21 -4.11 -8.73
C ARG A 86 -17.16 -4.84 -10.07
N GLY A 87 -16.09 -5.62 -10.30
CA GLY A 87 -15.91 -6.37 -11.55
C GLY A 87 -14.65 -7.22 -11.56
N ALA A 88 -14.55 -8.10 -12.54
CA ALA A 88 -13.41 -9.01 -12.73
C ALA A 88 -12.07 -8.28 -12.92
N GLY A 89 -12.09 -7.10 -13.55
CA GLY A 89 -10.89 -6.27 -13.74
C GLY A 89 -10.34 -5.75 -12.42
N GLU A 90 -11.20 -5.23 -11.54
CA GLU A 90 -10.82 -4.78 -10.20
C GLU A 90 -10.28 -5.96 -9.36
N LEU A 91 -10.98 -7.10 -9.40
CA LEU A 91 -10.55 -8.32 -8.72
C LEU A 91 -9.14 -8.74 -9.16
N LYS A 92 -8.86 -8.75 -10.48
CA LYS A 92 -7.54 -9.07 -11.01
C LYS A 92 -6.47 -8.07 -10.56
N ALA A 93 -6.77 -6.77 -10.62
CA ALA A 93 -5.84 -5.71 -10.25
C ALA A 93 -5.49 -5.77 -8.77
N VAL A 94 -6.48 -5.88 -7.89
CA VAL A 94 -6.29 -5.91 -6.43
C VAL A 94 -5.60 -7.19 -5.97
N SER A 95 -5.96 -8.35 -6.55
CA SER A 95 -5.36 -9.65 -6.20
C SER A 95 -3.96 -9.83 -6.79
N LYS A 96 -3.51 -8.94 -7.68
CA LYS A 96 -2.24 -9.05 -8.44
C LYS A 96 -2.08 -10.38 -9.16
N SER A 97 -3.20 -11.00 -9.55
CA SER A 97 -3.22 -12.30 -10.20
C SER A 97 -2.89 -12.18 -11.68
N GLN A 98 -2.17 -13.16 -12.20
CA GLN A 98 -1.92 -13.29 -13.64
C GLN A 98 -3.12 -13.93 -14.38
N VAL A 99 -4.03 -14.55 -13.63
CA VAL A 99 -5.19 -15.26 -14.19
C VAL A 99 -6.34 -14.30 -14.47
N GLY A 100 -7.11 -14.56 -15.52
CA GLY A 100 -8.35 -13.83 -15.81
C GLY A 100 -9.53 -14.39 -14.99
N PHE A 101 -10.37 -13.51 -14.46
CA PHE A 101 -11.52 -13.89 -13.64
C PHE A 101 -12.88 -13.64 -14.33
N SER A 102 -12.90 -13.25 -15.60
CA SER A 102 -14.13 -12.79 -16.26
C SER A 102 -15.26 -13.80 -16.23
N ASP A 103 -14.96 -15.08 -16.42
CA ASP A 103 -15.99 -16.13 -16.40
C ASP A 103 -16.41 -16.48 -14.97
N ALA A 104 -15.47 -16.63 -14.07
CA ALA A 104 -15.78 -16.90 -12.67
C ALA A 104 -16.58 -15.75 -12.03
N PHE A 105 -16.31 -14.52 -12.40
CA PHE A 105 -16.97 -13.35 -11.86
C PHE A 105 -18.47 -13.28 -12.22
N LYS A 106 -18.93 -13.99 -13.24
CA LYS A 106 -20.36 -14.12 -13.55
C LYS A 106 -21.17 -14.73 -12.39
N SER A 107 -20.52 -15.59 -11.61
CA SER A 107 -21.09 -16.24 -10.42
C SER A 107 -20.79 -15.48 -9.12
N TYR A 108 -20.22 -14.27 -9.18
CA TYR A 108 -19.74 -13.56 -7.99
C TYR A 108 -20.83 -13.32 -6.94
N ASP A 109 -22.07 -13.10 -7.34
CA ASP A 109 -23.20 -12.85 -6.43
C ASP A 109 -23.53 -14.07 -5.57
N ASP A 110 -23.33 -15.30 -6.06
CA ASP A 110 -23.44 -16.51 -5.24
C ASP A 110 -22.04 -16.94 -4.75
N PRO A 111 -21.73 -16.78 -3.46
CA PRO A 111 -20.39 -17.11 -2.94
C PRO A 111 -19.95 -18.54 -3.17
N TYR A 112 -20.88 -19.49 -3.19
CA TYR A 112 -20.50 -20.89 -3.36
C TYR A 112 -20.24 -21.26 -4.83
N GLU A 113 -21.07 -20.77 -5.73
CA GLU A 113 -20.85 -20.93 -7.17
C GLU A 113 -19.56 -20.23 -7.62
N PHE A 114 -19.30 -19.04 -7.09
CA PHE A 114 -18.06 -18.34 -7.32
C PHE A 114 -16.84 -19.13 -6.80
N LEU A 115 -16.93 -19.74 -5.63
CA LEU A 115 -15.87 -20.63 -5.13
C LEU A 115 -15.61 -21.83 -6.06
N GLN A 116 -16.68 -22.43 -6.60
CA GLN A 116 -16.53 -23.54 -7.54
C GLN A 116 -15.88 -23.06 -8.86
N ALA A 117 -16.30 -21.90 -9.36
CA ALA A 117 -15.70 -21.28 -10.52
C ALA A 117 -14.22 -20.95 -10.32
N LEU A 118 -13.83 -20.43 -9.16
CA LEU A 118 -12.41 -20.19 -8.83
C LEU A 118 -11.59 -21.50 -8.84
N LYS A 119 -12.14 -22.57 -8.29
CA LYS A 119 -11.48 -23.90 -8.30
C LYS A 119 -11.30 -24.47 -9.70
N ALA A 120 -12.18 -24.10 -10.63
CA ALA A 120 -12.14 -24.58 -12.00
C ALA A 120 -11.19 -23.78 -12.92
N ILE A 121 -10.76 -22.59 -12.49
CA ILE A 121 -9.95 -21.72 -13.37
C ILE A 121 -8.57 -22.30 -13.62
N ASP A 122 -7.81 -22.64 -12.55
CA ASP A 122 -6.43 -23.11 -12.71
C ASP A 122 -5.80 -23.48 -11.36
N GLU A 123 -4.81 -24.37 -11.37
CA GLU A 123 -3.91 -24.67 -10.25
C GLU A 123 -3.10 -23.43 -9.79
N ARG A 124 -2.99 -22.38 -10.65
CA ARG A 124 -2.36 -21.09 -10.35
C ARG A 124 -3.12 -20.21 -9.36
N VAL A 125 -4.35 -20.60 -8.99
CA VAL A 125 -5.11 -19.95 -7.93
C VAL A 125 -5.05 -20.81 -6.67
N PRO A 126 -4.08 -20.59 -5.76
CA PRO A 126 -3.91 -21.43 -4.60
C PRO A 126 -5.13 -21.37 -3.68
N ALA A 127 -5.53 -22.53 -3.15
CA ALA A 127 -6.68 -22.60 -2.23
C ALA A 127 -6.48 -21.72 -0.96
N ALA A 128 -5.24 -21.53 -0.53
CA ALA A 128 -4.88 -20.64 0.56
C ALA A 128 -5.25 -19.19 0.31
N ASP A 129 -5.31 -18.76 -0.95
CA ASP A 129 -5.56 -17.40 -1.36
C ASP A 129 -7.03 -17.10 -1.68
N TYR A 130 -7.91 -18.08 -1.68
CA TYR A 130 -9.33 -17.88 -2.02
C TYR A 130 -10.00 -16.76 -1.23
N HIS A 131 -9.62 -16.54 0.03
CA HIS A 131 -10.17 -15.47 0.85
C HIS A 131 -9.99 -14.07 0.23
N LYS A 132 -8.91 -13.85 -0.54
CA LYS A 132 -8.57 -12.57 -1.21
C LYS A 132 -9.53 -12.23 -2.35
N TYR A 133 -10.26 -13.21 -2.88
CA TYR A 133 -11.12 -13.03 -4.05
C TYR A 133 -12.57 -12.73 -3.69
N PHE A 134 -12.95 -12.85 -2.41
CA PHE A 134 -14.33 -12.64 -1.98
C PHE A 134 -14.65 -11.22 -1.57
N VAL A 135 -13.67 -10.48 -1.07
CA VAL A 135 -13.86 -9.18 -0.43
C VAL A 135 -12.74 -8.24 -0.86
N ASN A 136 -13.11 -7.04 -1.28
CA ASN A 136 -12.17 -5.97 -1.55
C ASN A 136 -11.89 -5.20 -0.25
N ILE A 137 -10.60 -4.98 0.05
CA ILE A 137 -10.16 -4.09 1.13
C ILE A 137 -9.48 -2.89 0.47
N GLU A 138 -10.10 -1.73 0.64
CA GLU A 138 -9.63 -0.47 0.08
C GLU A 138 -9.06 0.41 1.20
N TYR A 139 -7.85 0.93 0.99
CA TYR A 139 -7.23 1.91 1.88
C TYR A 139 -7.33 3.29 1.28
N LYS A 140 -7.82 4.25 2.06
CA LYS A 140 -7.92 5.66 1.68
C LYS A 140 -7.16 6.50 2.68
N ILE A 141 -6.43 7.48 2.16
CA ILE A 141 -5.83 8.54 2.97
C ILE A 141 -6.74 9.75 2.81
N LEU A 142 -7.27 10.21 3.91
CA LEU A 142 -8.10 11.42 3.98
C LEU A 142 -7.28 12.57 4.57
N ASN A 143 -7.51 13.78 4.09
CA ASN A 143 -6.92 15.00 4.62
C ASN A 143 -7.66 15.46 5.90
N LYS A 144 -7.24 16.59 6.44
CA LYS A 144 -7.84 17.20 7.66
C LYS A 144 -9.33 17.53 7.53
N ASP A 145 -9.80 17.70 6.29
CA ASP A 145 -11.20 18.01 5.98
C ASP A 145 -12.05 16.73 5.77
N GLY A 146 -11.44 15.56 5.93
CA GLY A 146 -12.09 14.26 5.70
C GLY A 146 -12.28 13.91 4.22
N LEU A 147 -11.66 14.65 3.31
CA LEU A 147 -11.71 14.40 1.87
C LEU A 147 -10.54 13.51 1.43
N PRO A 148 -10.68 12.75 0.32
CA PRO A 148 -9.57 11.97 -0.23
C PRO A 148 -8.36 12.86 -0.50
N ALA A 149 -7.21 12.47 0.03
CA ALA A 149 -5.97 13.20 -0.16
C ALA A 149 -5.60 13.31 -1.65
N SER A 150 -5.21 14.50 -2.09
CA SER A 150 -4.68 14.74 -3.43
C SER A 150 -3.38 13.97 -3.68
N GLY A 151 -2.88 13.96 -4.91
CA GLY A 151 -1.60 13.33 -5.24
C GLY A 151 -0.45 13.87 -4.37
N GLY A 152 -0.32 15.20 -4.28
CA GLY A 152 0.69 15.86 -3.43
C GLY A 152 0.52 15.52 -1.95
N GLN A 153 -0.70 15.59 -1.42
CA GLN A 153 -0.98 15.25 -0.02
C GLN A 153 -0.69 13.77 0.31
N ARG A 154 -0.87 12.86 -0.64
CA ARG A 154 -0.47 11.45 -0.44
C ARG A 154 1.05 11.29 -0.39
N SER A 155 1.76 11.99 -1.27
CA SER A 155 3.24 12.01 -1.24
C SER A 155 3.75 12.59 0.08
N GLU A 156 3.14 13.68 0.56
CA GLU A 156 3.38 14.26 1.87
C GLU A 156 3.22 13.23 3.00
N PHE A 157 2.09 12.55 3.03
CA PHE A 157 1.83 11.49 4.02
C PHE A 157 2.90 10.39 4.00
N PHE A 158 3.27 9.89 2.82
CA PHE A 158 4.27 8.83 2.70
C PHE A 158 5.65 9.31 3.13
N LEU A 159 6.08 10.52 2.73
CA LEU A 159 7.35 11.08 3.17
C LEU A 159 7.40 11.21 4.70
N LEU A 160 6.35 11.76 5.31
CA LEU A 160 6.27 11.91 6.76
C LEU A 160 6.32 10.56 7.50
N GLN A 161 5.76 9.52 6.90
CA GLN A 161 5.80 8.17 7.45
C GLN A 161 7.20 7.57 7.32
N GLU A 162 7.82 7.64 6.14
CA GLU A 162 9.18 7.15 5.91
C GLU A 162 10.21 7.83 6.82
N ILE A 163 10.11 9.16 6.96
CA ILE A 163 10.97 9.91 7.90
C ILE A 163 10.72 9.47 9.35
N SER A 164 9.47 9.17 9.73
CA SER A 164 9.17 8.67 11.08
C SER A 164 9.80 7.31 11.35
N ASP A 165 9.81 6.46 10.34
CA ASP A 165 10.40 5.13 10.44
C ASP A 165 11.95 5.20 10.43
N ALA A 166 12.52 6.29 9.93
CA ALA A 166 13.97 6.54 9.89
C ALA A 166 14.63 6.54 11.27
N GLN A 167 13.89 6.78 12.35
CA GLN A 167 14.41 6.71 13.73
C GLN A 167 14.99 5.32 14.10
N ASN A 168 14.68 4.30 13.33
CA ASN A 168 15.18 2.94 13.53
C ASN A 168 16.52 2.66 12.80
N TYR A 169 17.09 3.66 12.11
CA TYR A 169 18.30 3.53 11.29
C TYR A 169 19.42 4.44 11.81
N ASP A 170 20.64 4.15 11.39
CA ASP A 170 21.84 4.90 11.82
C ASP A 170 22.10 6.16 11.00
N ILE A 171 21.55 6.26 9.79
CA ILE A 171 21.71 7.39 8.86
C ILE A 171 20.45 7.53 7.99
N LEU A 172 20.06 8.76 7.70
CA LEU A 172 18.98 9.08 6.77
C LEU A 172 19.55 9.73 5.51
N LEU A 173 19.22 9.16 4.34
CA LEU A 173 19.52 9.74 3.04
C LEU A 173 18.22 10.18 2.39
N ILE A 174 18.13 11.45 2.00
CA ILE A 174 16.95 12.03 1.33
C ILE A 174 17.42 12.57 -0.02
N ASP A 175 16.84 12.07 -1.10
CA ASP A 175 17.13 12.50 -2.47
C ASP A 175 15.93 13.29 -3.01
N GLU A 176 16.18 14.53 -3.39
CA GLU A 176 15.23 15.48 -3.97
C GLU A 176 13.85 15.52 -3.27
N PRO A 177 13.80 15.86 -1.97
CA PRO A 177 12.53 15.91 -1.23
C PRO A 177 11.52 16.89 -1.85
N GLU A 178 12.00 17.84 -2.67
CA GLU A 178 11.20 18.83 -3.37
C GLU A 178 10.43 18.30 -4.59
N SER A 179 10.74 17.13 -5.09
CA SER A 179 10.20 16.63 -6.38
C SER A 179 8.67 16.50 -6.41
N SER A 180 8.02 16.40 -5.24
CA SER A 180 6.58 16.16 -5.11
C SER A 180 5.84 17.16 -4.22
N PHE A 181 6.52 18.22 -3.72
CA PHE A 181 5.97 19.10 -2.69
C PHE A 181 6.07 20.57 -3.05
N ASP A 182 5.13 21.37 -2.52
CA ASP A 182 5.24 22.82 -2.60
C ASP A 182 6.27 23.37 -1.60
N ASN A 183 6.77 24.58 -1.89
CA ASN A 183 7.80 25.22 -1.08
C ASN A 183 7.36 25.55 0.35
N LEU A 184 6.06 25.74 0.59
CA LEU A 184 5.55 26.06 1.92
C LEU A 184 5.59 24.82 2.82
N PHE A 185 5.17 23.68 2.29
CA PHE A 185 5.26 22.38 2.98
C PHE A 185 6.72 22.00 3.26
N LEU A 186 7.60 22.13 2.26
CA LEU A 186 9.03 21.88 2.43
C LEU A 186 9.63 22.72 3.56
N LYS A 187 9.34 24.02 3.58
CA LYS A 187 9.85 24.94 4.59
C LYS A 187 9.34 24.65 6.00
N ASN A 188 8.03 24.43 6.14
CA ASN A 188 7.39 24.37 7.44
C ASN A 188 7.45 22.98 8.08
N GLU A 189 7.25 21.93 7.28
CA GLU A 189 7.14 20.57 7.79
C GLU A 189 8.42 19.75 7.55
N VAL A 190 8.86 19.63 6.30
CA VAL A 190 9.99 18.76 5.95
C VAL A 190 11.29 19.25 6.61
N ASN A 191 11.59 20.54 6.48
CA ASN A 191 12.80 21.11 7.10
C ASN A 191 12.79 21.03 8.62
N ALA A 192 11.62 21.18 9.26
CA ALA A 192 11.50 21.03 10.70
C ALA A 192 11.79 19.60 11.15
N ILE A 193 11.29 18.62 10.42
CA ILE A 193 11.52 17.19 10.71
C ILE A 193 12.98 16.81 10.46
N ILE A 194 13.58 17.23 9.34
CA ILE A 194 14.99 17.00 9.04
C ILE A 194 15.88 17.55 10.18
N LYS A 195 15.61 18.77 10.64
CA LYS A 195 16.32 19.37 11.76
C LYS A 195 16.15 18.61 13.07
N SER A 196 14.96 18.09 13.34
CA SER A 196 14.71 17.28 14.52
C SER A 196 15.50 15.97 14.49
N LEU A 197 15.50 15.28 13.35
CA LEU A 197 16.23 14.02 13.17
C LEU A 197 17.74 14.21 13.20
N SER A 198 18.25 15.31 12.66
CA SER A 198 19.70 15.61 12.67
C SER A 198 20.28 15.79 14.07
N GLN A 199 19.44 15.95 15.10
CA GLN A 199 19.89 15.95 16.49
C GLN A 199 20.25 14.55 17.01
N THR A 200 19.74 13.51 16.38
CA THR A 200 19.86 12.12 16.85
C THR A 200 20.62 11.23 15.89
N MET A 201 20.68 11.59 14.60
CA MET A 201 21.34 10.81 13.57
C MET A 201 21.91 11.70 12.45
N PRO A 202 22.95 11.26 11.72
CA PRO A 202 23.39 11.92 10.49
C PRO A 202 22.27 11.93 9.43
N VAL A 203 22.02 13.10 8.84
CA VAL A 203 21.08 13.27 7.72
C VAL A 203 21.81 13.85 6.52
N VAL A 204 21.73 13.18 5.40
CA VAL A 204 22.27 13.65 4.12
C VAL A 204 21.10 13.99 3.18
N VAL A 205 21.04 15.21 2.71
CA VAL A 205 20.02 15.68 1.77
C VAL A 205 20.65 16.04 0.44
N VAL A 206 20.18 15.44 -0.63
CA VAL A 206 20.51 15.83 -2.00
C VAL A 206 19.39 16.70 -2.51
N THR A 207 19.69 17.92 -2.92
CA THR A 207 18.67 18.88 -3.37
C THR A 207 19.27 19.91 -4.31
N HIS A 208 18.46 20.41 -5.23
CA HIS A 208 18.74 21.57 -6.05
C HIS A 208 17.77 22.74 -5.74
N ASN A 209 16.93 22.60 -4.72
CA ASN A 209 15.92 23.58 -4.33
C ASN A 209 16.44 24.50 -3.22
N SER A 210 16.36 25.83 -3.44
CA SER A 210 16.79 26.81 -2.46
C SER A 210 16.01 26.78 -1.15
N THR A 211 14.72 26.42 -1.18
CA THR A 211 13.88 26.30 0.02
C THR A 211 14.37 25.20 0.95
N VAL A 212 14.87 24.09 0.40
CA VAL A 212 15.48 23.03 1.19
C VAL A 212 16.92 23.35 1.49
N GLY A 213 17.77 23.54 0.47
CA GLY A 213 19.21 23.69 0.60
C GLY A 213 19.66 24.87 1.48
N ALA A 214 18.97 26.01 1.41
CA ALA A 214 19.29 27.18 2.22
C ALA A 214 18.59 27.16 3.59
N SER A 215 17.33 26.70 3.67
CA SER A 215 16.52 26.80 4.89
C SER A 215 16.82 25.69 5.90
N VAL A 216 17.34 24.55 5.47
CA VAL A 216 17.75 23.44 6.34
C VAL A 216 18.93 23.84 7.24
N ARG A 217 19.76 24.80 6.80
CA ARG A 217 20.99 25.24 7.50
C ARG A 217 21.92 24.04 7.75
N PRO A 218 22.50 23.45 6.70
CA PRO A 218 23.35 22.27 6.83
C PRO A 218 24.63 22.61 7.62
N ASP A 219 25.12 21.63 8.39
CA ASP A 219 26.41 21.74 9.08
C ASP A 219 27.59 21.61 8.11
N TYR A 220 27.39 20.88 7.02
CA TYR A 220 28.41 20.59 6.01
C TYR A 220 27.81 20.53 4.62
N VAL A 221 28.56 20.97 3.62
CA VAL A 221 28.12 21.00 2.21
C VAL A 221 29.06 20.12 1.37
N LEU A 222 28.46 19.30 0.54
CA LEU A 222 29.10 18.55 -0.53
C LEU A 222 28.58 19.06 -1.87
N CYS A 223 29.49 19.45 -2.78
CA CYS A 223 29.12 19.88 -4.12
C CYS A 223 29.84 19.04 -5.15
N THR A 224 29.10 18.42 -6.06
CA THR A 224 29.65 17.66 -7.16
C THR A 224 29.69 18.54 -8.42
N THR A 225 30.85 18.59 -9.08
CA THR A 225 31.00 19.29 -10.36
C THR A 225 31.45 18.30 -11.44
N ARG A 226 30.98 18.56 -12.66
CA ARG A 226 31.44 17.83 -13.84
C ARG A 226 32.37 18.77 -14.63
N GLU A 227 33.60 18.35 -14.82
CA GLU A 227 34.61 19.02 -15.59
C GLU A 227 35.04 18.15 -16.78
N PHE A 228 35.53 18.76 -17.85
CA PHE A 228 36.12 18.00 -18.94
C PHE A 228 37.62 18.16 -18.88
N ILE A 229 38.33 17.08 -18.66
CA ILE A 229 39.79 17.00 -18.66
C ILE A 229 40.20 16.15 -19.86
N HIS A 230 40.91 16.76 -20.82
CA HIS A 230 41.31 16.11 -22.06
C HIS A 230 40.10 15.45 -22.80
N ASP A 231 39.02 16.16 -22.96
CA ASP A 231 37.77 15.75 -23.59
C ASP A 231 37.06 14.56 -22.91
N LYS A 232 37.50 14.17 -21.71
CA LYS A 232 36.87 13.14 -20.90
C LYS A 232 36.14 13.80 -19.74
N PRO A 233 34.86 13.37 -19.47
CA PRO A 233 34.15 13.86 -18.31
C PRO A 233 34.83 13.36 -17.03
N SER A 234 35.16 14.29 -16.15
CA SER A 234 35.70 14.03 -14.81
C SER A 234 34.76 14.62 -13.77
N TRP A 235 34.53 13.88 -12.72
CA TRP A 235 33.69 14.33 -11.61
C TRP A 235 34.59 14.70 -10.43
N ARG A 236 34.31 15.87 -9.84
CA ARG A 236 35.04 16.35 -8.68
C ARG A 236 34.08 16.68 -7.56
N ILE A 237 34.44 16.34 -6.33
CA ILE A 237 33.66 16.62 -5.13
C ILE A 237 34.39 17.67 -4.31
N TYR A 238 33.72 18.79 -4.09
CA TYR A 238 34.16 19.86 -3.21
C TYR A 238 33.34 19.82 -1.94
N SER A 239 34.00 20.03 -0.80
CA SER A 239 33.36 19.92 0.49
C SER A 239 33.84 21.00 1.46
N GLY A 240 33.00 21.34 2.43
CA GLY A 240 33.36 22.32 3.47
C GLY A 240 32.17 22.81 4.27
N TYR A 241 32.46 23.68 5.22
CA TYR A 241 31.39 24.32 6.00
C TYR A 241 30.70 25.40 5.19
N PRO A 242 29.38 25.56 5.29
CA PRO A 242 28.63 26.59 4.53
C PRO A 242 29.07 28.03 4.86
N THR A 243 29.64 28.23 6.05
CA THR A 243 30.19 29.51 6.53
C THR A 243 31.61 29.79 6.02
N SER A 244 32.30 28.79 5.46
CA SER A 244 33.63 28.95 4.90
C SER A 244 33.55 29.67 3.53
N PRO A 245 34.51 30.56 3.19
CA PRO A 245 34.49 31.26 1.89
C PRO A 245 34.73 30.31 0.70
N ARG A 246 35.34 29.16 0.93
CA ARG A 246 35.69 28.18 -0.11
C ARG A 246 35.42 26.75 0.30
N LEU A 247 35.00 25.97 -0.69
CA LEU A 247 34.93 24.50 -0.59
C LEU A 247 36.20 23.92 -1.24
N TYR A 248 36.69 22.81 -0.70
CA TYR A 248 37.95 22.19 -1.10
C TYR A 248 37.70 20.75 -1.62
N ALA A 249 38.41 20.38 -2.66
CA ALA A 249 38.50 19.00 -3.11
C ALA A 249 39.75 18.30 -2.50
N VAL A 250 39.79 16.98 -2.62
CA VAL A 250 40.89 16.16 -2.09
C VAL A 250 42.25 16.51 -2.71
N ASP A 251 42.29 16.96 -3.95
CA ASP A 251 43.49 17.40 -4.67
C ASP A 251 43.95 18.81 -4.29
N GLY A 252 43.32 19.46 -3.33
CA GLY A 252 43.63 20.83 -2.88
C GLY A 252 43.03 21.93 -3.73
N SER A 253 42.37 21.61 -4.83
CA SER A 253 41.62 22.61 -5.60
C SER A 253 40.43 23.15 -4.78
N SER A 254 39.99 24.38 -5.09
CA SER A 254 38.93 25.00 -4.30
C SER A 254 38.04 25.90 -5.18
N ILE A 255 36.77 25.99 -4.77
CA ILE A 255 35.75 26.81 -5.41
C ILE A 255 35.10 27.76 -4.40
N SER A 256 34.52 28.87 -4.87
CA SER A 256 33.78 29.79 -4.01
C SER A 256 32.51 29.15 -3.47
N THR A 257 32.35 29.09 -2.15
CA THR A 257 31.15 28.53 -1.53
C THR A 257 29.88 29.27 -1.94
N ARG A 258 29.94 30.61 -1.92
CA ARG A 258 28.79 31.46 -2.28
C ARG A 258 28.37 31.27 -3.71
N ASP A 259 29.32 31.35 -4.66
CA ASP A 259 28.99 31.23 -6.08
C ASP A 259 28.48 29.83 -6.42
N THR A 260 29.06 28.82 -5.81
CA THR A 260 28.63 27.43 -5.98
C THR A 260 27.20 27.19 -5.46
N LEU A 261 26.88 27.69 -4.29
CA LEU A 261 25.54 27.57 -3.73
C LEU A 261 24.51 28.34 -4.56
N LEU A 262 24.84 29.57 -5.00
CA LEU A 262 23.97 30.33 -5.89
C LEU A 262 23.79 29.64 -7.26
N GLN A 263 24.83 29.05 -7.80
CA GLN A 263 24.73 28.29 -9.05
C GLN A 263 23.85 27.05 -8.90
N ALA A 264 24.03 26.29 -7.83
CA ALA A 264 23.31 25.03 -7.61
C ALA A 264 21.84 25.24 -7.21
N LEU A 265 21.55 26.24 -6.36
CA LEU A 265 20.23 26.41 -5.76
C LEU A 265 19.39 27.50 -6.42
N GLU A 266 20.03 28.48 -7.11
CA GLU A 266 19.36 29.69 -7.59
C GLU A 266 19.54 29.93 -9.11
N ALA A 267 20.12 28.96 -9.83
CA ALA A 267 20.49 29.08 -11.23
C ALA A 267 21.49 30.22 -11.51
N GLY A 268 22.31 30.53 -10.52
CA GLY A 268 23.37 31.54 -10.62
C GLY A 268 23.04 32.89 -9.97
N LYS A 269 24.08 33.71 -9.93
CA LYS A 269 24.04 35.00 -9.24
C LYS A 269 23.06 35.98 -9.90
N ASP A 270 23.03 36.01 -11.22
CA ASP A 270 22.18 36.96 -11.97
C ASP A 270 20.70 36.62 -11.76
N ALA A 271 20.32 35.37 -11.92
CA ALA A 271 18.95 34.91 -11.66
C ALA A 271 18.48 35.17 -10.22
N TYR A 272 19.38 35.04 -9.25
CA TYR A 272 19.09 35.39 -7.86
C TYR A 272 18.76 36.86 -7.68
N TYR A 273 19.59 37.77 -8.24
CA TYR A 273 19.38 39.20 -8.11
C TYR A 273 18.18 39.70 -8.92
N GLU A 274 17.90 39.13 -10.08
CA GLU A 274 16.69 39.44 -10.85
C GLU A 274 15.43 39.11 -10.06
N ARG A 275 15.37 37.91 -9.47
CA ARG A 275 14.22 37.51 -8.61
C ARG A 275 14.10 38.43 -7.40
N LYS A 276 15.19 38.71 -6.71
CA LYS A 276 15.20 39.61 -5.56
C LYS A 276 14.69 41.00 -5.93
N SER A 277 15.18 41.59 -7.00
CA SER A 277 14.73 42.87 -7.49
C SER A 277 13.25 42.86 -7.94
N GLY A 278 12.80 41.74 -8.55
CA GLY A 278 11.39 41.55 -8.90
C GLY A 278 10.46 41.64 -7.70
N TYR A 279 10.81 41.00 -6.60
CA TYR A 279 10.02 41.07 -5.35
C TYR A 279 10.08 42.43 -4.67
N GLU A 280 11.24 43.10 -4.67
CA GLU A 280 11.41 44.43 -4.08
C GLU A 280 10.60 45.50 -4.80
N ASN A 281 10.29 45.31 -6.10
CA ASN A 281 9.51 46.22 -6.93
C ASN A 281 7.97 46.01 -6.80
N ILE A 282 7.50 44.93 -6.14
CA ILE A 282 6.08 44.73 -5.87
C ILE A 282 5.72 45.66 -4.71
N LYS A 283 4.92 46.70 -5.00
CA LYS A 283 4.36 47.62 -4.00
C LYS A 283 3.15 46.90 -3.35
N ASP A 284 3.10 46.96 -2.03
CA ASP A 284 1.91 46.56 -1.25
C ASP A 284 0.70 47.45 -1.52
#